data_1235529d1f0b0c8be13cdc2a3341fe41
#
_entry.id   1235529d1f0b0c8be13cdc2a3341fe41
#
_cell.length_a   1.000
_cell.length_b   1.000
_cell.length_c   1.000
_cell.angle_alpha   90.00
_cell.angle_beta   90.00
_cell.angle_gamma   90.00
#
_symmetry.space_group_name_H-M   'P 1'
#
loop_
_entity.id
_entity.type
_entity.pdbx_description
1 polymer ?
#
loop_
_entity_poly.entity_id
_entity_poly.type
_entity_poly.pdbx_seq_one_letter_code
_entity_poly.pdbx_strand_id
1 'polypeptide(L)'
;WLEFSMDFYNVEDMPYLHTQSVFTQEQLQEIRDYCRNDVEATYEFWLYTIGQVQHEEYQGKNKIQDRLDLIEEMKFPLKALSWSDVKLGDEINKKVYCDLTGLNAKQLYDLKKNRKPTRGFTYGDCIPSYVKFRTPHFQQFYDRMKKVRVNLMQKEEYPFSPSPGLQLTIAKGGIHSNEKNRIVEPKLNEICMDADVGSQYPHSIIKRGLFPAHLGKAWLVGYTQTRNRRLEYKAAIKGETDPEKKKKFKGLSETFKLALNGGGFGKTNEKNSWQYDPFVQFQCTIGNQFEILMLIEMLMIAGIPTISANTDGIVCLFNRALLDRYYEVCSQWEGIVGN
;
A
#
# COMPACT_ATOMS: atom_id res chain seq x y z
N TRP A 1 13.94 -19.88 2.27
CA TRP A 1 13.76 -18.45 2.55
C TRP A 1 12.89 -18.19 3.76
N LEU A 2 11.81 -18.98 3.94
CA LEU A 2 10.93 -18.88 5.11
C LEU A 2 11.67 -19.20 6.40
N GLU A 3 12.47 -20.27 6.41
CA GLU A 3 13.31 -20.70 7.52
C GLU A 3 14.30 -19.60 7.95
N PHE A 4 14.95 -18.94 6.99
CA PHE A 4 15.79 -17.76 7.27
C PHE A 4 15.01 -16.61 7.90
N SER A 5 13.78 -16.38 7.46
CA SER A 5 12.93 -15.30 8.00
C SER A 5 12.45 -15.59 9.43
N MET A 6 12.46 -16.85 9.84
CA MET A 6 12.08 -17.29 11.20
C MET A 6 13.31 -17.50 12.10
N ASP A 7 14.53 -17.23 11.62
CA ASP A 7 15.78 -17.57 12.33
C ASP A 7 15.83 -19.05 12.73
N PHE A 8 15.32 -19.94 11.84
CA PHE A 8 15.32 -21.37 12.10
C PHE A 8 16.75 -21.88 12.18
N TYR A 9 17.04 -22.66 13.22
CA TYR A 9 18.41 -23.05 13.58
C TYR A 9 19.13 -23.95 12.59
N ASN A 10 18.38 -24.66 11.75
CA ASN A 10 18.94 -25.65 10.80
C ASN A 10 18.25 -25.55 9.43
N VAL A 11 18.82 -24.75 8.54
CA VAL A 11 18.35 -24.60 7.16
C VAL A 11 19.11 -25.56 6.28
N GLU A 12 18.43 -26.57 5.76
CA GLU A 12 19.00 -27.63 4.90
C GLU A 12 18.35 -27.67 3.54
N ASP A 13 19.13 -28.03 2.52
CA ASP A 13 18.62 -28.37 1.19
C ASP A 13 18.42 -29.89 1.07
N MET A 14 17.46 -30.29 0.23
CA MET A 14 17.24 -31.69 -0.09
C MET A 14 18.56 -32.34 -0.57
N PRO A 15 19.07 -33.39 0.10
CA PRO A 15 20.40 -33.92 -0.18
C PRO A 15 20.55 -34.65 -1.54
N TYR A 16 19.40 -34.98 -2.17
CA TYR A 16 19.39 -35.77 -3.42
C TYR A 16 18.48 -35.13 -4.46
N LEU A 17 18.79 -35.42 -5.74
CA LEU A 17 17.98 -34.95 -6.86
C LEU A 17 16.60 -35.64 -6.86
N HIS A 18 15.56 -34.91 -7.13
CA HIS A 18 14.17 -35.44 -7.23
C HIS A 18 13.99 -36.53 -8.30
N THR A 19 14.95 -36.66 -9.23
CA THR A 19 14.95 -37.68 -10.28
C THR A 19 15.58 -39.00 -9.87
N GLN A 20 16.26 -39.06 -8.71
CA GLN A 20 16.86 -40.29 -8.21
C GLN A 20 15.76 -41.23 -7.68
N SER A 21 15.76 -42.48 -8.17
CA SER A 21 14.75 -43.47 -7.83
C SER A 21 15.26 -44.64 -6.99
N VAL A 22 16.60 -44.76 -6.85
CA VAL A 22 17.25 -45.85 -6.09
C VAL A 22 18.18 -45.22 -5.04
N PHE A 23 18.03 -45.66 -3.79
CA PHE A 23 18.75 -45.12 -2.63
C PHE A 23 19.37 -46.29 -1.82
N THR A 24 20.56 -46.06 -1.25
CA THR A 24 21.13 -46.94 -0.21
C THR A 24 20.43 -46.73 1.12
N GLN A 25 20.68 -47.59 2.10
CA GLN A 25 20.13 -47.46 3.45
C GLN A 25 20.61 -46.17 4.17
N GLU A 26 21.87 -45.80 3.94
CA GLU A 26 22.48 -44.57 4.47
C GLU A 26 21.75 -43.35 3.87
N GLN A 27 21.59 -43.33 2.55
CA GLN A 27 20.87 -42.25 1.85
C GLN A 27 19.41 -42.15 2.29
N LEU A 28 18.76 -43.28 2.55
CA LEU A 28 17.40 -43.27 3.12
C LEU A 28 17.37 -42.70 4.53
N GLN A 29 18.41 -42.88 5.32
CA GLN A 29 18.52 -42.27 6.64
C GLN A 29 18.71 -40.74 6.54
N GLU A 30 19.55 -40.25 5.66
CA GLU A 30 19.74 -38.82 5.40
C GLU A 30 18.44 -38.16 4.93
N ILE A 31 17.68 -38.80 4.04
CA ILE A 31 16.36 -38.33 3.62
C ILE A 31 15.38 -38.26 4.80
N ARG A 32 15.41 -39.23 5.71
CA ARG A 32 14.54 -39.21 6.91
C ARG A 32 14.91 -38.09 7.86
N ASP A 33 16.19 -37.80 8.01
CA ASP A 33 16.67 -36.73 8.87
C ASP A 33 16.33 -35.36 8.27
N TYR A 34 16.50 -35.17 6.95
CA TYR A 34 16.00 -34.02 6.21
C TYR A 34 14.47 -33.84 6.38
N CYS A 35 13.67 -34.91 6.18
CA CYS A 35 12.24 -34.83 6.37
C CYS A 35 11.83 -34.48 7.81
N ARG A 36 12.60 -34.93 8.80
CA ARG A 36 12.36 -34.55 10.20
C ARG A 36 12.61 -33.05 10.40
N ASN A 37 13.71 -32.54 9.85
CA ASN A 37 14.03 -31.11 9.89
C ASN A 37 12.92 -30.25 9.22
N ASP A 38 12.41 -30.67 8.07
CA ASP A 38 11.27 -30.01 7.40
C ASP A 38 10.01 -29.98 8.26
N VAL A 39 9.73 -31.06 9.02
CA VAL A 39 8.59 -31.13 9.94
C VAL A 39 8.79 -30.17 11.11
N GLU A 40 10.00 -30.12 11.68
CA GLU A 40 10.34 -29.18 12.76
C GLU A 40 10.22 -27.73 12.29
N ALA A 41 10.75 -27.38 11.12
CA ALA A 41 10.61 -26.06 10.50
C ALA A 41 9.13 -25.69 10.26
N THR A 42 8.33 -26.65 9.82
CA THR A 42 6.89 -26.47 9.63
C THR A 42 6.15 -26.22 10.95
N TYR A 43 6.55 -26.94 12.01
CA TYR A 43 5.99 -26.75 13.35
C TYR A 43 6.35 -25.37 13.92
N GLU A 44 7.60 -24.95 13.80
CA GLU A 44 8.02 -23.60 14.18
C GLU A 44 7.24 -22.53 13.41
N PHE A 45 7.08 -22.68 12.09
CA PHE A 45 6.25 -21.77 11.30
C PHE A 45 4.81 -21.71 11.80
N TRP A 46 4.23 -22.86 12.20
CA TRP A 46 2.88 -22.88 12.79
C TRP A 46 2.84 -22.07 14.10
N LEU A 47 3.86 -22.19 14.97
CA LEU A 47 3.94 -21.40 16.20
C LEU A 47 4.00 -19.89 15.91
N TYR A 48 4.74 -19.46 14.85
CA TYR A 48 4.73 -18.06 14.38
C TYR A 48 3.33 -17.62 13.93
N THR A 49 2.60 -18.47 13.22
CA THR A 49 1.26 -18.12 12.72
C THR A 49 0.22 -17.94 13.80
N ILE A 50 0.38 -18.63 14.94
CA ILE A 50 -0.51 -18.49 16.10
C ILE A 50 0.03 -17.57 17.20
N GLY A 51 1.21 -16.99 16.98
CA GLY A 51 1.84 -16.03 17.91
C GLY A 51 2.40 -16.65 19.20
N GLN A 52 2.71 -17.95 19.18
CA GLN A 52 3.32 -18.68 20.32
C GLN A 52 4.85 -18.77 20.18
N VAL A 53 5.49 -17.65 19.89
CA VAL A 53 6.95 -17.52 19.75
C VAL A 53 7.47 -16.37 20.62
N GLN A 54 8.75 -16.44 21.00
CA GLN A 54 9.43 -15.38 21.77
C GLN A 54 10.03 -14.28 20.87
N HIS A 55 9.45 -14.05 19.71
CA HIS A 55 9.91 -13.04 18.78
C HIS A 55 9.01 -11.81 18.90
N GLU A 56 9.56 -10.64 19.25
CA GLU A 56 8.81 -9.40 19.56
C GLU A 56 7.76 -9.05 18.51
N GLU A 57 8.11 -9.22 17.22
CA GLU A 57 7.21 -8.90 16.12
C GLU A 57 6.00 -9.81 16.02
N TYR A 58 6.16 -11.12 16.37
CA TYR A 58 5.13 -12.15 16.13
C TYR A 58 4.43 -12.61 17.41
N GLN A 59 5.02 -12.37 18.58
CA GLN A 59 4.45 -12.78 19.86
C GLN A 59 3.03 -12.23 20.06
N GLY A 60 2.11 -13.12 20.37
CA GLY A 60 0.70 -12.78 20.60
C GLY A 60 -0.10 -12.43 19.33
N LYS A 61 0.49 -12.45 18.12
CA LYS A 61 -0.22 -12.22 16.85
C LYS A 61 -0.74 -13.55 16.28
N ASN A 62 -2.01 -13.85 16.48
CA ASN A 62 -2.63 -15.07 15.96
C ASN A 62 -3.30 -14.81 14.60
N LYS A 63 -2.58 -15.06 13.51
CA LYS A 63 -3.06 -14.83 12.14
C LYS A 63 -4.22 -15.74 11.75
N ILE A 64 -4.30 -16.92 12.34
CA ILE A 64 -5.43 -17.85 12.11
C ILE A 64 -6.68 -17.29 12.75
N GLN A 65 -6.59 -16.80 13.99
CA GLN A 65 -7.73 -16.19 14.68
C GLN A 65 -8.19 -14.91 13.98
N ASP A 66 -7.27 -14.04 13.55
CA ASP A 66 -7.59 -12.84 12.78
C ASP A 66 -8.42 -13.17 11.52
N ARG A 67 -8.09 -14.30 10.85
CA ARG A 67 -8.83 -14.78 9.66
C ARG A 67 -10.18 -15.40 10.03
N LEU A 68 -10.27 -16.11 11.13
CA LEU A 68 -11.56 -16.65 11.61
C LEU A 68 -12.52 -15.53 12.00
N ASP A 69 -12.02 -14.51 12.69
CA ASP A 69 -12.80 -13.32 13.05
C ASP A 69 -13.32 -12.58 11.80
N LEU A 70 -12.49 -12.48 10.76
CA LEU A 70 -12.91 -11.90 9.49
C LEU A 70 -13.95 -12.76 8.77
N ILE A 71 -13.78 -14.09 8.76
CA ILE A 71 -14.74 -15.04 8.15
C ILE A 71 -16.11 -14.91 8.82
N GLU A 72 -16.13 -14.82 10.15
CA GLU A 72 -17.35 -14.58 10.92
C GLU A 72 -17.98 -13.22 10.55
N GLU A 73 -17.21 -12.17 10.61
CA GLU A 73 -17.63 -10.78 10.33
C GLU A 73 -18.21 -10.61 8.92
N MET A 74 -17.53 -11.16 7.93
CA MET A 74 -17.92 -11.07 6.51
C MET A 74 -18.86 -12.19 6.05
N LYS A 75 -19.14 -13.16 6.91
CA LYS A 75 -19.90 -14.39 6.56
C LYS A 75 -19.30 -15.09 5.34
N PHE A 76 -17.97 -15.20 5.31
CA PHE A 76 -17.27 -15.93 4.27
C PHE A 76 -17.28 -17.45 4.54
N PRO A 77 -17.12 -18.28 3.52
CA PRO A 77 -16.95 -19.71 3.72
C PRO A 77 -15.60 -20.02 4.38
N LEU A 78 -15.51 -21.11 5.16
CA LEU A 78 -14.29 -21.49 5.90
C LEU A 78 -13.04 -21.63 4.99
N LYS A 79 -13.22 -21.99 3.72
CA LYS A 79 -12.13 -22.01 2.73
C LYS A 79 -11.40 -20.65 2.57
N ALA A 80 -11.96 -19.56 3.06
CA ALA A 80 -11.30 -18.26 3.05
C ALA A 80 -10.05 -18.21 3.94
N LEU A 81 -9.86 -19.15 4.86
CA LEU A 81 -8.61 -19.32 5.62
C LEU A 81 -7.40 -19.51 4.69
N SER A 82 -7.57 -20.16 3.54
CA SER A 82 -6.49 -20.39 2.58
C SER A 82 -6.34 -19.29 1.51
N TRP A 83 -7.14 -18.22 1.55
CA TRP A 83 -7.00 -17.12 0.60
C TRP A 83 -5.81 -16.25 0.94
N SER A 84 -5.09 -15.75 -0.07
CA SER A 84 -4.08 -14.72 0.14
C SER A 84 -4.73 -13.43 0.67
N ASP A 85 -3.96 -12.58 1.33
CA ASP A 85 -4.45 -11.31 1.87
C ASP A 85 -5.04 -10.40 0.79
N VAL A 86 -4.41 -10.37 -0.40
CA VAL A 86 -4.92 -9.63 -1.55
C VAL A 86 -6.27 -10.18 -2.03
N LYS A 87 -6.43 -11.51 -2.02
CA LYS A 87 -7.71 -12.15 -2.38
C LYS A 87 -8.77 -11.86 -1.33
N LEU A 88 -8.44 -11.93 -0.05
CA LEU A 88 -9.38 -11.55 1.03
C LEU A 88 -9.88 -10.12 0.83
N GLY A 89 -8.97 -9.19 0.58
CA GLY A 89 -9.32 -7.80 0.31
C GLY A 89 -10.20 -7.61 -0.93
N ASP A 90 -9.93 -8.33 -2.01
CA ASP A 90 -10.74 -8.31 -3.23
C ASP A 90 -12.16 -8.86 -2.99
N GLU A 91 -12.28 -9.98 -2.26
CA GLU A 91 -13.58 -10.58 -1.94
C GLU A 91 -14.41 -9.72 -0.95
N ILE A 92 -13.75 -8.98 -0.02
CA ILE A 92 -14.43 -7.98 0.81
C ILE A 92 -15.05 -6.90 -0.07
N ASN A 93 -14.28 -6.28 -0.97
CA ASN A 93 -14.79 -5.23 -1.85
C ASN A 93 -15.87 -5.77 -2.80
N LYS A 94 -15.70 -6.98 -3.31
CA LYS A 94 -16.71 -7.65 -4.14
C LYS A 94 -18.02 -7.85 -3.40
N LYS A 95 -17.95 -8.37 -2.16
CA LYS A 95 -19.14 -8.56 -1.33
C LYS A 95 -19.85 -7.24 -1.07
N VAL A 96 -19.12 -6.22 -0.62
CA VAL A 96 -19.68 -4.89 -0.35
C VAL A 96 -20.34 -4.31 -1.62
N TYR A 97 -19.69 -4.43 -2.78
CA TYR A 97 -20.24 -3.95 -4.04
C TYR A 97 -21.51 -4.71 -4.46
N CYS A 98 -21.51 -6.05 -4.34
CA CYS A 98 -22.68 -6.86 -4.65
C CYS A 98 -23.85 -6.59 -3.69
N ASP A 99 -23.57 -6.45 -2.39
CA ASP A 99 -24.59 -6.10 -1.38
C ASP A 99 -25.25 -4.74 -1.68
N LEU A 100 -24.46 -3.75 -2.15
CA LEU A 100 -24.95 -2.42 -2.53
C LEU A 100 -25.78 -2.41 -3.81
N THR A 101 -25.40 -3.23 -4.79
CA THR A 101 -25.97 -3.17 -6.15
C THR A 101 -27.02 -4.23 -6.39
N GLY A 102 -27.13 -5.22 -5.52
CA GLY A 102 -27.98 -6.42 -5.71
C GLY A 102 -27.46 -7.37 -6.81
N LEU A 103 -26.26 -7.12 -7.34
CA LEU A 103 -25.68 -7.95 -8.40
C LEU A 103 -25.15 -9.28 -7.85
N ASN A 104 -25.37 -10.35 -8.60
CA ASN A 104 -24.75 -11.65 -8.33
C ASN A 104 -23.39 -11.79 -9.06
N ALA A 105 -22.68 -12.86 -8.75
CA ALA A 105 -21.34 -13.12 -9.31
C ALA A 105 -21.31 -13.19 -10.85
N LYS A 106 -22.37 -13.71 -11.49
CA LYS A 106 -22.49 -13.79 -12.95
C LYS A 106 -22.63 -12.39 -13.57
N GLN A 107 -23.51 -11.58 -13.01
CA GLN A 107 -23.72 -10.20 -13.47
C GLN A 107 -22.45 -9.34 -13.29
N LEU A 108 -21.73 -9.52 -12.18
CA LEU A 108 -20.44 -8.88 -12.00
C LEU A 108 -19.39 -9.33 -13.02
N TYR A 109 -19.37 -10.63 -13.35
CA TYR A 109 -18.52 -11.17 -14.41
C TYR A 109 -18.87 -10.55 -15.77
N ASP A 110 -20.14 -10.37 -16.08
CA ASP A 110 -20.59 -9.74 -17.32
C ASP A 110 -20.17 -8.26 -17.40
N LEU A 111 -20.23 -7.51 -16.30
CA LEU A 111 -19.68 -6.16 -16.22
C LEU A 111 -18.17 -6.14 -16.54
N LYS A 112 -17.41 -7.06 -15.93
CA LYS A 112 -15.98 -7.23 -16.22
C LYS A 112 -15.72 -7.53 -17.69
N LYS A 113 -16.48 -8.46 -18.28
CA LYS A 113 -16.33 -8.90 -19.68
C LYS A 113 -16.65 -7.77 -20.68
N ASN A 114 -17.68 -6.98 -20.37
CA ASN A 114 -18.22 -5.94 -21.25
C ASN A 114 -17.58 -4.56 -21.01
N ARG A 115 -16.56 -4.46 -20.16
CA ARG A 115 -15.86 -3.18 -19.92
C ARG A 115 -15.22 -2.69 -21.23
N LYS A 116 -15.33 -1.38 -21.48
CA LYS A 116 -14.68 -0.76 -22.62
C LYS A 116 -13.16 -0.70 -22.39
N PRO A 117 -12.33 -0.85 -23.44
CA PRO A 117 -10.89 -0.61 -23.33
C PRO A 117 -10.61 0.80 -22.82
N THR A 118 -9.61 0.91 -21.94
CA THR A 118 -9.15 2.22 -21.46
C THR A 118 -8.55 2.99 -22.62
N ARG A 119 -9.05 4.20 -22.87
CA ARG A 119 -8.45 5.10 -23.85
C ARG A 119 -7.08 5.55 -23.39
N GLY A 120 -6.17 5.82 -24.34
CA GLY A 120 -4.88 6.42 -23.98
C GLY A 120 -5.08 7.79 -23.34
N PHE A 121 -4.30 8.07 -22.28
CA PHE A 121 -4.36 9.30 -21.51
C PHE A 121 -2.94 9.82 -21.21
N THR A 122 -2.85 11.06 -20.79
CA THR A 122 -1.60 11.73 -20.42
C THR A 122 -1.47 11.87 -18.91
N TYR A 123 -0.27 12.23 -18.44
CA TYR A 123 -0.08 12.65 -17.04
C TYR A 123 -0.99 13.84 -16.69
N GLY A 124 -1.19 14.77 -17.66
CA GLY A 124 -2.08 15.91 -17.45
C GLY A 124 -3.53 15.52 -17.15
N ASP A 125 -4.01 14.42 -17.74
CA ASP A 125 -5.35 13.90 -17.45
C ASP A 125 -5.47 13.29 -16.04
N CYS A 126 -4.33 12.97 -15.41
CA CYS A 126 -4.26 12.35 -14.08
C CYS A 126 -4.04 13.37 -12.96
N ILE A 127 -3.44 14.53 -13.27
CA ILE A 127 -3.09 15.54 -12.26
C ILE A 127 -4.33 16.38 -11.90
N PRO A 128 -4.65 16.53 -10.60
CA PRO A 128 -5.77 17.37 -10.18
C PRO A 128 -5.61 18.83 -10.59
N SER A 129 -6.72 19.49 -10.94
CA SER A 129 -6.73 20.88 -11.42
C SER A 129 -6.29 21.92 -10.38
N TYR A 130 -6.35 21.57 -9.09
CA TYR A 130 -5.87 22.43 -8.00
C TYR A 130 -4.35 22.40 -7.81
N VAL A 131 -3.64 21.43 -8.40
CA VAL A 131 -2.18 21.38 -8.38
C VAL A 131 -1.63 22.49 -9.25
N LYS A 132 -0.89 23.40 -8.65
CA LYS A 132 -0.29 24.57 -9.29
C LYS A 132 1.11 24.82 -8.72
N PHE A 133 2.00 25.25 -9.58
CA PHE A 133 3.35 25.63 -9.19
C PHE A 133 3.56 27.13 -9.40
N ARG A 134 4.44 27.72 -8.58
CA ARG A 134 4.73 29.17 -8.56
C ARG A 134 6.10 29.47 -9.13
N THR A 135 7.06 28.57 -8.97
CA THR A 135 8.42 28.78 -9.44
C THR A 135 8.59 28.33 -10.87
N PRO A 136 9.37 29.04 -11.71
CA PRO A 136 9.58 28.69 -13.11
C PRO A 136 10.09 27.24 -13.30
N HIS A 137 10.97 26.79 -12.40
CA HIS A 137 11.57 25.46 -12.46
C HIS A 137 10.55 24.34 -12.32
N PHE A 138 9.68 24.40 -11.29
CA PHE A 138 8.60 23.44 -11.11
C PHE A 138 7.54 23.54 -12.21
N GLN A 139 7.20 24.78 -12.61
CA GLN A 139 6.22 25.00 -13.67
C GLN A 139 6.68 24.39 -15.02
N GLN A 140 7.94 24.55 -15.39
CA GLN A 140 8.50 23.95 -16.61
C GLN A 140 8.45 22.41 -16.57
N PHE A 141 8.80 21.82 -15.43
CA PHE A 141 8.70 20.39 -15.24
C PHE A 141 7.24 19.92 -15.36
N TYR A 142 6.32 20.58 -14.69
CA TYR A 142 4.89 20.31 -14.73
C TYR A 142 4.33 20.37 -16.15
N ASP A 143 4.62 21.42 -16.90
CA ASP A 143 4.14 21.61 -18.28
C ASP A 143 4.70 20.56 -19.26
N ARG A 144 5.92 20.12 -19.03
CA ARG A 144 6.52 18.98 -19.75
C ARG A 144 5.76 17.69 -19.41
N MET A 145 5.57 17.40 -18.12
CA MET A 145 4.93 16.16 -17.67
C MET A 145 3.48 16.05 -18.11
N LYS A 146 2.71 17.12 -18.11
CA LYS A 146 1.32 17.12 -18.60
C LYS A 146 1.16 16.57 -20.01
N LYS A 147 2.16 16.71 -20.86
CA LYS A 147 2.15 16.24 -22.26
C LYS A 147 2.58 14.79 -22.41
N VAL A 148 3.14 14.19 -21.39
CA VAL A 148 3.61 12.82 -21.42
C VAL A 148 2.42 11.87 -21.50
N ARG A 149 2.43 10.99 -22.50
CA ARG A 149 1.42 9.94 -22.64
C ARG A 149 1.79 8.75 -21.76
N VAL A 150 0.83 8.25 -20.97
CA VAL A 150 1.06 7.08 -20.11
C VAL A 150 1.19 5.82 -20.97
N ASN A 151 2.33 5.14 -20.86
CA ASN A 151 2.54 3.82 -21.43
C ASN A 151 2.24 2.73 -20.41
N LEU A 152 1.17 1.96 -20.61
CA LEU A 152 0.74 0.92 -19.67
C LEU A 152 1.71 -0.28 -19.58
N MET A 153 2.53 -0.49 -20.62
CA MET A 153 3.37 -1.68 -20.75
C MET A 153 4.82 -1.48 -20.27
N GLN A 154 5.33 -0.26 -20.30
CA GLN A 154 6.73 0.03 -19.98
C GLN A 154 6.85 0.76 -18.66
N LYS A 155 7.93 0.51 -17.92
CA LYS A 155 8.35 1.36 -16.80
C LYS A 155 8.94 2.64 -17.41
N GLU A 156 8.44 3.76 -16.95
CA GLU A 156 8.95 5.07 -17.33
C GLU A 156 9.28 5.82 -16.05
N GLU A 157 10.43 6.46 -16.04
CA GLU A 157 10.98 7.20 -14.91
C GLU A 157 11.42 8.59 -15.37
N TYR A 158 11.02 9.60 -14.66
CA TYR A 158 11.28 10.99 -15.00
C TYR A 158 12.03 11.66 -13.86
N PRO A 159 13.35 11.90 -14.02
CA PRO A 159 14.14 12.58 -13.00
C PRO A 159 13.75 14.04 -12.90
N PHE A 160 13.74 14.56 -11.67
CA PHE A 160 13.52 15.95 -11.35
C PHE A 160 14.35 16.35 -10.12
N SER A 161 15.03 17.47 -10.18
CA SER A 161 15.82 18.02 -9.08
C SER A 161 15.16 19.31 -8.57
N PRO A 162 14.33 19.25 -7.52
CA PRO A 162 13.65 20.43 -6.98
C PRO A 162 14.60 21.50 -6.46
N SER A 163 15.69 21.08 -5.83
CA SER A 163 16.72 21.94 -5.24
C SER A 163 18.10 21.26 -5.30
N PRO A 164 19.20 21.99 -5.12
CA PRO A 164 20.52 21.39 -4.97
C PRO A 164 20.53 20.35 -3.84
N GLY A 165 20.98 19.12 -4.15
CA GLY A 165 21.07 18.02 -3.19
C GLY A 165 19.81 17.18 -2.99
N LEU A 166 18.71 17.49 -3.68
CA LEU A 166 17.53 16.63 -3.75
C LEU A 166 17.27 16.19 -5.19
N GLN A 167 17.35 14.90 -5.45
CA GLN A 167 16.99 14.29 -6.74
C GLN A 167 15.81 13.37 -6.55
N LEU A 168 14.77 13.58 -7.33
CA LEU A 168 13.54 12.78 -7.33
C LEU A 168 13.41 12.02 -8.63
N THR A 169 12.80 10.85 -8.55
CA THR A 169 12.31 10.10 -9.71
C THR A 169 10.79 10.00 -9.62
N ILE A 170 10.12 10.53 -10.61
CA ILE A 170 8.68 10.40 -10.80
C ILE A 170 8.44 9.15 -11.65
N ALA A 171 7.73 8.18 -11.12
CA ALA A 171 7.42 6.92 -11.79
C ALA A 171 5.93 6.62 -11.72
N LYS A 172 5.47 5.57 -12.41
CA LYS A 172 4.04 5.18 -12.42
C LYS A 172 3.49 4.84 -11.05
N GLY A 173 4.33 4.29 -10.17
CA GLY A 173 3.92 3.81 -8.83
C GLY A 173 4.05 4.85 -7.73
N GLY A 174 4.93 5.81 -7.89
CA GLY A 174 5.22 6.78 -6.85
C GLY A 174 6.39 7.69 -7.19
N ILE A 175 6.70 8.60 -6.29
CA ILE A 175 7.87 9.47 -6.31
C ILE A 175 8.87 8.98 -5.28
N HIS A 176 10.15 8.97 -5.63
CA HIS A 176 11.22 8.53 -4.73
C HIS A 176 12.44 9.43 -4.89
N SER A 177 13.07 9.73 -3.78
CA SER A 177 14.37 10.37 -3.78
C SER A 177 15.49 9.38 -4.06
N ASN A 178 16.55 9.85 -4.75
CA ASN A 178 17.65 9.03 -5.25
C ASN A 178 18.93 9.22 -4.44
N GLU A 179 18.85 9.62 -3.18
CA GLU A 179 20.00 9.78 -2.31
C GLU A 179 20.64 8.43 -2.01
N LYS A 180 21.94 8.34 -2.27
CA LYS A 180 22.73 7.13 -1.95
C LYS A 180 23.80 7.50 -0.92
N ASN A 181 23.97 6.66 0.10
CA ASN A 181 25.06 6.74 1.08
C ASN A 181 25.19 8.14 1.74
N ARG A 182 24.05 8.76 2.06
CA ARG A 182 24.00 10.07 2.69
C ARG A 182 23.53 9.96 4.13
N ILE A 183 24.34 10.43 5.06
CA ILE A 183 23.96 10.64 6.46
C ILE A 183 23.72 12.14 6.63
N VAL A 184 22.59 12.51 7.22
CA VAL A 184 22.24 13.90 7.52
C VAL A 184 22.00 14.02 9.00
N GLU A 185 22.85 14.81 9.67
CA GLU A 185 22.77 15.08 11.11
C GLU A 185 22.31 16.52 11.33
N PRO A 186 21.25 16.75 12.11
CA PRO A 186 20.81 18.10 12.46
C PRO A 186 21.86 18.78 13.34
N LYS A 187 22.19 20.03 13.04
CA LYS A 187 23.01 20.88 13.92
C LYS A 187 22.19 21.33 15.13
N LEU A 188 22.85 21.98 16.10
CA LEU A 188 22.23 22.39 17.37
C LEU A 188 20.91 23.17 17.20
N ASN A 189 20.81 24.02 16.19
CA ASN A 189 19.63 24.84 15.91
C ASN A 189 18.73 24.28 14.80
N GLU A 190 19.01 23.10 14.33
CA GLU A 190 18.23 22.43 13.26
C GLU A 190 17.31 21.35 13.83
N ILE A 191 16.28 21.05 13.08
CA ILE A 191 15.36 19.96 13.35
C ILE A 191 15.13 19.18 12.07
N CYS A 192 15.09 17.85 12.19
CA CYS A 192 14.65 16.95 11.14
C CYS A 192 13.18 16.60 11.39
N MET A 193 12.32 16.87 10.40
CA MET A 193 10.89 16.61 10.47
C MET A 193 10.51 15.65 9.35
N ASP A 194 9.82 14.59 9.74
CA ASP A 194 9.17 13.64 8.83
C ASP A 194 7.67 13.91 8.79
N ALA A 195 7.10 14.04 7.60
CA ALA A 195 5.66 14.17 7.39
C ALA A 195 5.17 13.13 6.40
N ASP A 196 4.19 12.35 6.82
CA ASP A 196 3.59 11.26 6.06
C ASP A 196 2.08 11.46 5.88
N VAL A 197 1.58 11.21 4.67
CA VAL A 197 0.16 11.38 4.35
C VAL A 197 -0.63 10.14 4.78
N GLY A 198 -1.44 10.31 5.80
CA GLY A 198 -2.24 9.23 6.37
C GLY A 198 -3.20 8.58 5.37
N SER A 199 -2.95 7.30 4.99
CA SER A 199 -3.81 6.54 4.07
C SER A 199 -3.99 7.22 2.69
N GLN A 200 -2.93 7.72 2.12
CA GLN A 200 -2.91 8.56 0.91
C GLN A 200 -3.79 8.05 -0.24
N TYR A 201 -3.63 6.80 -0.69
CA TYR A 201 -4.42 6.27 -1.81
C TYR A 201 -5.93 6.18 -1.52
N PRO A 202 -6.38 5.59 -0.40
CA PRO A 202 -7.80 5.61 -0.05
C PRO A 202 -8.37 7.02 0.08
N HIS A 203 -7.61 7.95 0.66
CA HIS A 203 -8.03 9.35 0.77
C HIS A 203 -8.23 9.98 -0.61
N SER A 204 -7.24 9.90 -1.48
CA SER A 204 -7.28 10.46 -2.84
C SER A 204 -8.40 9.88 -3.69
N ILE A 205 -8.64 8.57 -3.63
CA ILE A 205 -9.74 7.91 -4.34
C ILE A 205 -11.09 8.50 -3.90
N ILE A 206 -11.32 8.57 -2.60
CA ILE A 206 -12.61 9.02 -2.05
C ILE A 206 -12.79 10.52 -2.28
N LYS A 207 -11.79 11.33 -1.93
CA LYS A 207 -11.84 12.79 -2.04
C LYS A 207 -12.03 13.26 -3.49
N ARG A 208 -11.32 12.64 -4.42
CA ARG A 208 -11.37 12.98 -5.84
C ARG A 208 -12.50 12.29 -6.60
N GLY A 209 -13.26 11.43 -5.92
CA GLY A 209 -14.39 10.72 -6.52
C GLY A 209 -13.98 9.75 -7.63
N LEU A 210 -12.84 9.06 -7.47
CA LEU A 210 -12.31 8.14 -8.48
C LEU A 210 -12.99 6.76 -8.37
N PHE A 211 -13.40 6.21 -9.52
CA PHE A 211 -13.99 4.87 -9.58
C PHE A 211 -13.83 4.25 -10.96
N PRO A 212 -13.75 2.91 -11.06
CA PRO A 212 -13.74 2.23 -12.35
C PRO A 212 -15.02 2.53 -13.14
N ALA A 213 -14.85 3.03 -14.36
CA ALA A 213 -15.95 3.54 -15.18
C ALA A 213 -17.08 2.52 -15.39
N HIS A 214 -16.73 1.24 -15.57
CA HIS A 214 -17.71 0.15 -15.78
C HIS A 214 -18.48 -0.26 -14.52
N LEU A 215 -17.99 0.10 -13.32
CA LEU A 215 -18.64 -0.19 -12.04
C LEU A 215 -19.45 0.99 -11.52
N GLY A 216 -19.17 2.19 -12.01
CA GLY A 216 -19.88 3.41 -11.64
C GLY A 216 -19.64 3.84 -10.19
N LYS A 217 -20.42 4.84 -9.75
CA LYS A 217 -20.30 5.42 -8.40
C LYS A 217 -20.57 4.40 -7.26
N ALA A 218 -21.29 3.32 -7.53
CA ALA A 218 -21.55 2.28 -6.53
C ALA A 218 -20.25 1.67 -5.99
N TRP A 219 -19.21 1.54 -6.85
CA TRP A 219 -17.89 1.09 -6.39
C TRP A 219 -17.27 2.06 -5.39
N LEU A 220 -17.33 3.37 -5.64
CA LEU A 220 -16.80 4.38 -4.74
C LEU A 220 -17.54 4.40 -3.40
N VAL A 221 -18.87 4.21 -3.42
CA VAL A 221 -19.68 4.09 -2.21
C VAL A 221 -19.22 2.88 -1.39
N GLY A 222 -19.06 1.71 -2.02
CA GLY A 222 -18.58 0.50 -1.36
C GLY A 222 -17.15 0.64 -0.81
N TYR A 223 -16.27 1.25 -1.58
CA TYR A 223 -14.90 1.53 -1.14
C TYR A 223 -14.87 2.48 0.08
N THR A 224 -15.75 3.48 0.08
CA THR A 224 -15.92 4.40 1.22
C THR A 224 -16.47 3.68 2.45
N GLN A 225 -17.42 2.77 2.29
CA GLN A 225 -17.92 1.94 3.40
C GLN A 225 -16.82 1.05 3.97
N THR A 226 -16.00 0.43 3.12
CA THR A 226 -14.82 -0.36 3.54
C THR A 226 -13.86 0.50 4.38
N ARG A 227 -13.59 1.75 3.96
CA ARG A 227 -12.77 2.71 4.73
C ARG A 227 -13.40 3.08 6.06
N ASN A 228 -14.69 3.39 6.07
CA ASN A 228 -15.40 3.77 7.30
C ASN A 228 -15.38 2.63 8.32
N ARG A 229 -15.63 1.39 7.91
CA ARG A 229 -15.51 0.20 8.75
C ARG A 229 -14.14 0.08 9.40
N ARG A 230 -13.06 0.29 8.63
CA ARG A 230 -11.71 0.34 9.19
C ARG A 230 -11.57 1.40 10.27
N LEU A 231 -12.10 2.60 10.05
CA LEU A 231 -12.04 3.71 11.02
C LEU A 231 -12.86 3.42 12.28
N GLU A 232 -14.00 2.76 12.16
CA GLU A 232 -14.82 2.29 13.29
C GLU A 232 -14.03 1.32 14.17
N TYR A 233 -13.35 0.32 13.59
CA TYR A 233 -12.47 -0.57 14.35
C TYR A 233 -11.29 0.18 15.00
N LYS A 234 -10.67 1.12 14.29
CA LYS A 234 -9.61 1.96 14.88
C LYS A 234 -10.10 2.80 16.07
N ALA A 235 -11.32 3.30 16.00
CA ALA A 235 -11.95 4.03 17.10
C ALA A 235 -12.28 3.08 18.27
N ALA A 236 -12.85 1.91 17.97
CA ALA A 236 -13.17 0.89 18.96
C ALA A 236 -11.93 0.43 19.76
N ILE A 237 -10.77 0.27 19.12
CA ILE A 237 -9.51 -0.08 19.80
C ILE A 237 -9.16 0.91 20.93
N LYS A 238 -9.45 2.21 20.75
CA LYS A 238 -9.08 3.25 21.71
C LYS A 238 -9.90 3.18 23.01
N GLY A 239 -11.17 2.76 22.90
CA GLY A 239 -12.11 2.69 24.02
C GLY A 239 -12.24 1.29 24.64
N GLU A 240 -11.66 0.25 24.03
CA GLU A 240 -11.81 -1.12 24.48
C GLU A 240 -10.81 -1.45 25.59
N THR A 241 -11.32 -2.04 26.69
CA THR A 241 -10.54 -2.49 27.84
C THR A 241 -10.28 -4.00 27.84
N ASP A 242 -11.13 -4.77 27.15
CA ASP A 242 -10.98 -6.22 27.01
C ASP A 242 -9.85 -6.52 26.02
N PRO A 243 -8.75 -7.18 26.44
CA PRO A 243 -7.61 -7.47 25.58
C PRO A 243 -7.96 -8.29 24.33
N GLU A 244 -8.85 -9.28 24.45
CA GLU A 244 -9.22 -10.16 23.34
C GLU A 244 -10.06 -9.40 22.29
N LYS A 245 -11.02 -8.60 22.74
CA LYS A 245 -11.79 -7.73 21.81
C LYS A 245 -10.90 -6.69 21.15
N LYS A 246 -9.98 -6.09 21.90
CA LYS A 246 -9.00 -5.13 21.36
C LYS A 246 -8.15 -5.76 20.29
N LYS A 247 -7.71 -7.00 20.48
CA LYS A 247 -6.95 -7.79 19.51
C LYS A 247 -7.79 -8.09 18.27
N LYS A 248 -9.04 -8.54 18.44
CA LYS A 248 -10.00 -8.76 17.32
C LYS A 248 -10.18 -7.49 16.48
N PHE A 249 -10.45 -6.34 17.09
CA PHE A 249 -10.60 -5.08 16.35
C PHE A 249 -9.33 -4.66 15.62
N LYS A 250 -8.15 -4.92 16.20
CA LYS A 250 -6.87 -4.65 15.55
C LYS A 250 -6.69 -5.53 14.30
N GLY A 251 -6.95 -6.83 14.37
CA GLY A 251 -6.88 -7.77 13.24
C GLY A 251 -7.84 -7.36 12.12
N LEU A 252 -9.10 -7.04 12.47
CA LEU A 252 -10.09 -6.55 11.50
C LEU A 252 -9.65 -5.24 10.85
N SER A 253 -9.17 -4.25 11.63
CA SER A 253 -8.68 -2.98 11.08
C SER A 253 -7.53 -3.17 10.09
N GLU A 254 -6.58 -4.08 10.36
CA GLU A 254 -5.48 -4.38 9.43
C GLU A 254 -5.99 -5.09 8.17
N THR A 255 -6.95 -6.00 8.29
CA THR A 255 -7.54 -6.66 7.12
C THR A 255 -8.30 -5.68 6.23
N PHE A 256 -9.06 -4.74 6.81
CA PHE A 256 -9.72 -3.69 6.04
C PHE A 256 -8.73 -2.69 5.41
N LYS A 257 -7.54 -2.49 6.01
CA LYS A 257 -6.44 -1.75 5.37
C LYS A 257 -5.94 -2.45 4.11
N LEU A 258 -5.79 -3.78 4.17
CA LEU A 258 -5.42 -4.59 3.01
C LEU A 258 -6.51 -4.57 1.92
N ALA A 259 -7.79 -4.60 2.32
CA ALA A 259 -8.92 -4.48 1.39
C ALA A 259 -8.91 -3.14 0.63
N LEU A 260 -8.55 -2.05 1.30
CA LEU A 260 -8.45 -0.74 0.64
C LEU A 260 -7.26 -0.66 -0.31
N ASN A 261 -6.07 -1.11 0.12
CA ASN A 261 -4.85 -0.98 -0.67
C ASN A 261 -4.75 -2.10 -1.74
N GLY A 262 -4.41 -3.32 -1.33
CA GLY A 262 -4.18 -4.44 -2.26
C GLY A 262 -5.46 -4.95 -2.92
N GLY A 263 -6.55 -5.09 -2.16
CA GLY A 263 -7.83 -5.63 -2.64
C GLY A 263 -8.72 -4.62 -3.39
N GLY A 264 -8.48 -3.34 -3.24
CA GLY A 264 -9.22 -2.27 -3.91
C GLY A 264 -8.33 -1.51 -4.89
N PHE A 265 -7.57 -0.52 -4.40
CA PHE A 265 -6.69 0.30 -5.21
C PHE A 265 -5.74 -0.53 -6.10
N GLY A 266 -5.00 -1.50 -5.55
CA GLY A 266 -4.09 -2.35 -6.32
C GLY A 266 -4.78 -3.14 -7.43
N LYS A 267 -6.02 -3.55 -7.22
CA LYS A 267 -6.83 -4.30 -8.21
C LYS A 267 -7.27 -3.45 -9.40
N THR A 268 -7.25 -2.13 -9.30
CA THR A 268 -7.54 -1.26 -10.45
C THR A 268 -6.47 -1.34 -11.54
N ASN A 269 -5.25 -1.78 -11.20
CA ASN A 269 -4.17 -1.99 -12.17
C ASN A 269 -4.02 -3.46 -12.63
N GLU A 270 -4.71 -4.39 -12.03
CA GLU A 270 -4.60 -5.81 -12.36
C GLU A 270 -5.54 -6.17 -13.52
N LYS A 271 -4.98 -6.46 -14.69
CA LYS A 271 -5.72 -6.68 -15.95
C LYS A 271 -6.85 -7.70 -15.84
N ASN A 272 -6.66 -8.73 -15.01
CA ASN A 272 -7.65 -9.79 -14.82
C ASN A 272 -8.64 -9.49 -13.69
N SER A 273 -8.50 -8.39 -12.97
CA SER A 273 -9.44 -7.98 -11.92
C SER A 273 -10.77 -7.51 -12.49
N TRP A 274 -11.84 -7.71 -11.73
CA TRP A 274 -13.15 -7.12 -12.00
C TRP A 274 -13.15 -5.60 -11.79
N GLN A 275 -12.18 -5.09 -11.01
CA GLN A 275 -11.99 -3.67 -10.71
C GLN A 275 -11.03 -2.96 -11.69
N TYR A 276 -10.49 -3.66 -12.69
CA TYR A 276 -9.46 -3.10 -13.56
C TYR A 276 -9.93 -1.84 -14.28
N ASP A 277 -9.28 -0.74 -13.95
CA ASP A 277 -9.33 0.53 -14.65
C ASP A 277 -8.01 1.28 -14.43
N PRO A 278 -7.02 1.14 -15.33
CA PRO A 278 -5.71 1.75 -15.14
C PRO A 278 -5.77 3.28 -15.10
N PHE A 279 -6.81 3.91 -15.63
CA PHE A 279 -6.95 5.36 -15.52
C PHE A 279 -7.18 5.78 -14.07
N VAL A 280 -8.03 5.07 -13.32
CA VAL A 280 -8.22 5.29 -11.86
C VAL A 280 -6.91 5.11 -11.10
N GLN A 281 -6.15 4.05 -11.42
CA GLN A 281 -4.84 3.80 -10.82
C GLN A 281 -3.91 4.99 -11.01
N PHE A 282 -3.76 5.46 -12.25
CA PHE A 282 -2.82 6.53 -12.57
C PHE A 282 -3.32 7.92 -12.14
N GLN A 283 -4.62 8.17 -12.15
CA GLN A 283 -5.17 9.37 -11.51
C GLN A 283 -4.78 9.43 -10.03
N CYS A 284 -4.81 8.30 -9.32
CA CYS A 284 -4.41 8.23 -7.94
C CYS A 284 -2.89 8.41 -7.78
N THR A 285 -2.06 7.57 -8.42
CA THR A 285 -0.60 7.60 -8.21
C THR A 285 0.07 8.86 -8.74
N ILE A 286 -0.24 9.26 -9.99
CA ILE A 286 0.34 10.46 -10.60
C ILE A 286 -0.16 11.72 -9.87
N GLY A 287 -1.46 11.78 -9.59
CA GLY A 287 -2.03 12.92 -8.85
C GLY A 287 -1.31 13.15 -7.53
N ASN A 288 -1.14 12.10 -6.73
CA ASN A 288 -0.48 12.17 -5.42
C ASN A 288 0.99 12.63 -5.53
N GLN A 289 1.72 12.17 -6.54
CA GLN A 289 3.10 12.62 -6.75
C GLN A 289 3.18 14.13 -6.99
N PHE A 290 2.26 14.67 -7.78
CA PHE A 290 2.22 16.12 -8.04
C PHE A 290 1.68 16.92 -6.85
N GLU A 291 0.85 16.32 -5.99
CA GLU A 291 0.48 16.91 -4.70
C GLU A 291 1.68 17.01 -3.76
N ILE A 292 2.51 15.96 -3.66
CA ILE A 292 3.76 15.97 -2.90
C ILE A 292 4.76 16.99 -3.48
N LEU A 293 4.91 17.05 -4.81
CA LEU A 293 5.77 18.07 -5.45
C LEU A 293 5.30 19.49 -5.12
N MET A 294 3.98 19.71 -5.06
CA MET A 294 3.42 21.01 -4.66
C MET A 294 3.79 21.36 -3.21
N LEU A 295 3.74 20.38 -2.28
CA LEU A 295 4.16 20.59 -0.90
C LEU A 295 5.67 20.93 -0.83
N ILE A 296 6.51 20.19 -1.57
CA ILE A 296 7.95 20.44 -1.64
C ILE A 296 8.23 21.88 -2.11
N GLU A 297 7.55 22.35 -3.16
CA GLU A 297 7.68 23.72 -3.63
C GLU A 297 7.24 24.75 -2.59
N MET A 298 6.10 24.53 -1.95
CA MET A 298 5.56 25.43 -0.91
C MET A 298 6.53 25.55 0.26
N LEU A 299 7.12 24.47 0.73
CA LEU A 299 8.11 24.44 1.78
C LEU A 299 9.42 25.13 1.34
N MET A 300 9.88 24.88 0.12
CA MET A 300 11.06 25.51 -0.45
C MET A 300 10.90 27.04 -0.51
N ILE A 301 9.75 27.54 -0.94
CA ILE A 301 9.43 28.97 -0.95
C ILE A 301 9.44 29.57 0.47
N ALA A 302 9.04 28.78 1.46
CA ALA A 302 9.07 29.17 2.87
C ALA A 302 10.46 29.07 3.51
N GLY A 303 11.52 28.71 2.75
CA GLY A 303 12.88 28.56 3.25
C GLY A 303 13.12 27.24 4.01
N ILE A 304 12.27 26.26 3.82
CA ILE A 304 12.31 24.93 4.47
C ILE A 304 12.73 23.89 3.42
N PRO A 305 14.01 23.46 3.40
CA PRO A 305 14.47 22.48 2.43
C PRO A 305 13.96 21.07 2.75
N THR A 306 13.44 20.40 1.73
CA THR A 306 13.20 18.95 1.74
C THR A 306 14.50 18.24 1.40
N ILE A 307 14.84 17.21 2.16
CA ILE A 307 16.07 16.42 2.00
C ILE A 307 15.82 15.02 1.46
N SER A 308 14.61 14.51 1.62
CA SER A 308 14.17 13.24 1.06
C SER A 308 12.66 13.25 0.82
N ALA A 309 12.18 12.47 -0.12
CA ALA A 309 10.76 12.27 -0.37
C ALA A 309 10.48 10.86 -0.88
N ASN A 310 9.34 10.32 -0.49
CA ASN A 310 8.81 9.07 -1.01
C ASN A 310 7.37 9.29 -1.51
N THR A 311 6.69 8.20 -1.85
CA THR A 311 5.36 8.22 -2.44
C THR A 311 4.33 9.01 -1.64
N ASP A 312 4.40 8.98 -0.31
CA ASP A 312 3.42 9.50 0.63
C ASP A 312 4.01 10.39 1.73
N GLY A 313 5.32 10.63 1.70
CA GLY A 313 5.98 11.43 2.73
C GLY A 313 7.16 12.24 2.25
N ILE A 314 7.59 13.17 3.09
CA ILE A 314 8.75 14.03 2.91
C ILE A 314 9.53 14.15 4.20
N VAL A 315 10.85 14.28 4.09
CA VAL A 315 11.72 14.60 5.22
C VAL A 315 12.34 15.97 4.97
N CYS A 316 12.21 16.85 5.94
CA CYS A 316 12.77 18.20 5.91
C CYS A 316 13.82 18.39 7.00
N LEU A 317 14.88 19.16 6.69
CA LEU A 317 15.88 19.58 7.67
C LEU A 317 15.99 21.10 7.63
N PHE A 318 15.67 21.76 8.74
CA PHE A 318 15.62 23.22 8.79
C PHE A 318 15.87 23.80 10.18
N ASN A 319 16.10 25.10 10.26
CA ASN A 319 16.28 25.79 11.54
C ASN A 319 14.99 25.73 12.38
N ARG A 320 15.12 25.38 13.67
CA ARG A 320 14.00 25.29 14.62
C ARG A 320 13.13 26.55 14.70
N ALA A 321 13.69 27.72 14.40
CA ALA A 321 12.93 28.97 14.35
C ALA A 321 11.83 28.96 13.24
N LEU A 322 11.89 28.07 12.27
CA LEU A 322 10.90 27.93 11.20
C LEU A 322 9.83 26.88 11.49
N LEU A 323 9.78 26.30 12.70
CA LEU A 323 8.86 25.19 13.02
C LEU A 323 7.39 25.59 12.84
N ASP A 324 6.98 26.75 13.33
CA ASP A 324 5.60 27.24 13.16
C ASP A 324 5.28 27.46 11.68
N ARG A 325 6.25 27.98 10.92
CA ARG A 325 6.10 28.16 9.48
C ARG A 325 5.97 26.83 8.73
N TYR A 326 6.68 25.80 9.16
CA TYR A 326 6.55 24.45 8.62
C TYR A 326 5.11 23.94 8.79
N TYR A 327 4.57 24.00 10.00
CA TYR A 327 3.20 23.56 10.27
C TYR A 327 2.15 24.39 9.51
N GLU A 328 2.36 25.71 9.41
CA GLU A 328 1.49 26.58 8.62
C GLU A 328 1.43 26.16 7.15
N VAL A 329 2.59 25.89 6.53
CA VAL A 329 2.65 25.44 5.12
C VAL A 329 2.02 24.08 4.94
N CYS A 330 2.29 23.11 5.84
CA CYS A 330 1.64 21.80 5.80
C CYS A 330 0.12 21.93 5.91
N SER A 331 -0.39 22.72 6.84
CA SER A 331 -1.83 22.96 7.01
C SER A 331 -2.47 23.65 5.80
N GLN A 332 -1.78 24.60 5.17
CA GLN A 332 -2.24 25.23 3.93
C GLN A 332 -2.34 24.20 2.80
N TRP A 333 -1.34 23.33 2.67
CA TRP A 333 -1.34 22.27 1.68
C TRP A 333 -2.46 21.26 1.96
N GLU A 334 -2.62 20.81 3.19
CA GLU A 334 -3.73 19.93 3.62
C GLU A 334 -5.09 20.54 3.26
N GLY A 335 -5.28 21.83 3.48
CA GLY A 335 -6.49 22.55 3.08
C GLY A 335 -6.74 22.52 1.57
N ILE A 336 -5.70 22.57 0.74
CA ILE A 336 -5.80 22.51 -0.73
C ILE A 336 -6.14 21.09 -1.19
N VAL A 337 -5.39 20.09 -0.72
CA VAL A 337 -5.59 18.70 -1.13
C VAL A 337 -6.76 18.04 -0.40
N GLY A 338 -7.24 18.68 0.68
CA GLY A 338 -8.36 18.26 1.50
C GLY A 338 -8.07 17.06 2.39
N ASN A 339 -6.87 16.99 2.91
CA ASN A 339 -6.41 15.94 3.80
C ASN A 339 -6.72 16.26 5.25
#